data_98cd89e9f529a40085a6dffd785e0434
#
_entry.id   98cd89e9f529a40085a6dffd785e0434
#
_cell.length_a   1.000
_cell.length_b   1.000
_cell.length_c   1.000
_cell.angle_alpha   90.00
_cell.angle_beta   90.00
_cell.angle_gamma   90.00
#
_symmetry.space_group_name_H-M   'P 1'
#
loop_
_entity.id
_entity.type
_entity.pdbx_description
1 polymer ?
#
loop_
_entity_poly.entity_id
_entity_poly.type
_entity_poly.pdbx_seq_one_letter_code
_entity_poly.pdbx_strand_id
1 'polypeptide(L)'
;MTAQRELKIAVDDCVPNRRRGGDLRVTLSPKTVGCTSGFGGVLRLGVGEFVAEHYHPYSEEFLHVVEGELEMTLDGVGVRLGPGDSLIVPVGVRHRLVNVGDVEARGVFHLSPLAPRPELGHVDTEQVRRPDVLNPAVGGAS
;
A
#
# COMPACT_ATOMS: atom_id res chain seq x y z
N MET A 1 -28.45 15.35 -15.83
CA MET A 1 -27.29 14.60 -16.35
C MET A 1 -26.18 14.69 -15.35
N THR A 2 -25.66 13.55 -14.86
CA THR A 2 -24.54 13.51 -13.95
C THR A 2 -23.23 13.69 -14.69
N ALA A 3 -22.31 14.45 -14.10
CA ALA A 3 -20.99 14.59 -14.67
C ALA A 3 -20.27 13.23 -14.67
N GLN A 4 -19.53 12.94 -15.71
CA GLN A 4 -18.74 11.73 -15.79
C GLN A 4 -17.59 11.83 -14.80
N ARG A 5 -17.40 10.78 -14.00
CA ARG A 5 -16.31 10.72 -13.03
C ARG A 5 -14.97 10.61 -13.74
N GLU A 6 -13.98 11.31 -13.23
CA GLU A 6 -12.60 11.16 -13.68
C GLU A 6 -12.13 9.74 -13.36
N LEU A 7 -11.62 9.03 -14.36
CA LEU A 7 -11.15 7.64 -14.20
C LEU A 7 -9.63 7.53 -14.18
N LYS A 8 -8.95 8.64 -14.43
CA LYS A 8 -7.49 8.70 -14.42
C LYS A 8 -7.03 9.62 -13.30
N ILE A 9 -6.08 9.14 -12.50
CA ILE A 9 -5.47 9.91 -11.41
C ILE A 9 -3.97 9.97 -11.65
N ALA A 10 -3.39 11.16 -11.63
CA ALA A 10 -1.94 11.31 -11.67
C ALA A 10 -1.38 11.16 -10.25
N VAL A 11 -0.27 10.44 -10.11
CA VAL A 11 0.35 10.21 -8.80
C VAL A 11 0.77 11.51 -8.11
N ASP A 12 1.19 12.50 -8.90
CA ASP A 12 1.62 13.79 -8.37
C ASP A 12 0.48 14.62 -7.77
N ASP A 13 -0.78 14.29 -8.12
CA ASP A 13 -1.95 14.94 -7.55
C ASP A 13 -2.41 14.28 -6.24
N CYS A 14 -1.74 13.20 -5.83
CA CYS A 14 -2.10 12.47 -4.61
C CYS A 14 -1.27 12.93 -3.44
N VAL A 15 -1.92 13.06 -2.26
CA VAL A 15 -1.22 13.36 -1.01
C VAL A 15 -0.61 12.05 -0.49
N PRO A 16 0.70 12.03 -0.16
CA PRO A 16 1.31 10.82 0.38
C PRO A 16 0.77 10.49 1.76
N ASN A 17 0.51 9.21 2.01
CA ASN A 17 0.20 8.69 3.34
C ASN A 17 1.51 8.15 3.94
N ARG A 18 1.98 8.76 5.03
CA ARG A 18 3.25 8.39 5.68
C ARG A 18 3.05 7.75 7.04
N ARG A 19 1.85 7.29 7.31
CA ARG A 19 1.54 6.70 8.63
C ARG A 19 2.53 5.60 9.02
N ARG A 20 2.82 4.68 8.12
CA ARG A 20 3.69 3.51 8.37
C ARG A 20 5.13 3.70 7.89
N GLY A 21 5.44 4.85 7.31
CA GLY A 21 6.74 5.15 6.71
C GLY A 21 6.68 5.17 5.20
N GLY A 22 7.69 5.78 4.59
CA GLY A 22 7.76 5.91 3.14
C GLY A 22 6.75 6.89 2.56
N ASP A 23 6.68 6.91 1.25
CA ASP A 23 5.74 7.72 0.48
C ASP A 23 4.76 6.77 -0.22
N LEU A 24 3.59 6.57 0.38
CA LEU A 24 2.52 5.76 -0.19
C LEU A 24 1.42 6.67 -0.70
N ARG A 25 1.06 6.50 -1.98
CA ARG A 25 -0.01 7.28 -2.60
C ARG A 25 -1.05 6.35 -3.18
N VAL A 26 -2.25 6.40 -2.62
CA VAL A 26 -3.40 5.67 -3.17
C VAL A 26 -3.95 6.49 -4.33
N THR A 27 -3.81 5.96 -5.54
CA THR A 27 -4.30 6.62 -6.75
C THR A 27 -5.73 6.21 -7.06
N LEU A 28 -6.00 4.91 -7.12
CA LEU A 28 -7.29 4.38 -7.50
C LEU A 28 -7.97 3.75 -6.29
N SER A 29 -9.11 4.30 -5.92
CA SER A 29 -9.88 3.85 -4.76
C SER A 29 -11.36 4.18 -4.95
N PRO A 30 -12.23 3.66 -4.08
CA PRO A 30 -13.65 4.08 -4.11
C PRO A 30 -13.81 5.60 -4.03
N LYS A 31 -12.96 6.25 -3.24
CA LYS A 31 -13.05 7.70 -3.02
C LYS A 31 -12.58 8.50 -4.23
N THR A 32 -11.58 8.04 -4.95
CA THR A 32 -11.03 8.77 -6.10
C THR A 32 -11.81 8.52 -7.39
N VAL A 33 -12.05 7.26 -7.73
CA VAL A 33 -12.63 6.89 -9.02
C VAL A 33 -13.90 6.03 -8.89
N GLY A 34 -14.34 5.74 -7.67
CA GLY A 34 -15.57 4.96 -7.44
C GLY A 34 -15.43 3.48 -7.76
N CYS A 35 -14.22 2.93 -7.75
CA CYS A 35 -14.04 1.50 -7.95
C CYS A 35 -14.60 0.72 -6.75
N THR A 36 -15.00 -0.53 -6.98
CA THR A 36 -15.78 -1.31 -6.01
C THR A 36 -15.11 -2.60 -5.56
N SER A 37 -14.03 -3.03 -6.22
CA SER A 37 -13.42 -4.32 -5.92
C SER A 37 -12.08 -4.25 -5.21
N GLY A 38 -11.43 -3.09 -5.24
CA GLY A 38 -10.11 -2.96 -4.61
C GLY A 38 -9.61 -1.52 -4.68
N PHE A 39 -8.38 -1.34 -4.22
CA PHE A 39 -7.69 -0.06 -4.37
C PHE A 39 -6.22 -0.32 -4.62
N GLY A 40 -5.55 0.66 -5.18
CA GLY A 40 -4.12 0.54 -5.46
C GLY A 40 -3.45 1.88 -5.62
N GLY A 41 -2.14 1.82 -5.77
CA GLY A 41 -1.34 3.03 -5.89
C GLY A 41 0.14 2.74 -6.06
N VAL A 42 0.93 3.71 -5.65
CA VAL A 42 2.38 3.72 -5.85
C VAL A 42 3.07 3.96 -4.51
N LEU A 43 4.16 3.24 -4.28
CA LEU A 43 5.00 3.48 -3.12
C LEU A 43 6.42 3.86 -3.55
N ARG A 44 7.05 4.69 -2.74
CA ARG A 44 8.47 5.02 -2.83
C ARG A 44 9.08 4.92 -1.45
N LEU A 45 10.21 4.23 -1.36
CA LEU A 45 10.98 4.12 -0.12
C LEU A 45 12.39 4.61 -0.40
N GLY A 46 12.84 5.61 0.34
CA GLY A 46 14.24 6.04 0.34
C GLY A 46 15.12 4.97 0.98
N VAL A 47 16.43 5.13 0.82
CA VAL A 47 17.41 4.20 1.39
C VAL A 47 17.22 4.09 2.91
N GLY A 48 17.08 2.86 3.41
CA GLY A 48 16.87 2.58 4.83
C GLY A 48 15.46 2.82 5.33
N GLU A 49 14.57 3.38 4.55
CA GLU A 49 13.17 3.55 4.93
C GLU A 49 12.43 2.21 4.93
N PHE A 50 11.35 2.16 5.70
CA PHE A 50 10.54 0.95 5.80
C PHE A 50 9.06 1.30 5.98
N VAL A 51 8.20 0.34 5.64
CA VAL A 51 6.78 0.36 5.97
C VAL A 51 6.59 -0.56 7.17
N ALA A 52 6.10 -0.03 8.27
CA ALA A 52 5.93 -0.74 9.54
C ALA A 52 5.02 -1.96 9.39
N GLU A 53 5.28 -3.00 10.19
CA GLU A 53 4.52 -4.24 10.11
C GLU A 53 3.04 -4.04 10.38
N HIS A 54 2.24 -4.63 9.53
CA HIS A 54 0.78 -4.64 9.63
C HIS A 54 0.23 -5.81 8.81
N TYR A 55 -1.08 -6.03 8.92
CA TYR A 55 -1.77 -7.00 8.06
C TYR A 55 -3.12 -6.44 7.62
N HIS A 56 -3.69 -7.07 6.59
CA HIS A 56 -4.99 -6.73 6.04
C HIS A 56 -5.93 -7.90 6.31
N PRO A 57 -6.95 -7.73 7.18
CA PRO A 57 -7.82 -8.86 7.55
C PRO A 57 -8.83 -9.26 6.49
N TYR A 58 -9.02 -8.44 5.45
CA TYR A 58 -10.02 -8.70 4.41
C TYR A 58 -9.43 -8.81 3.02
N SER A 59 -8.22 -8.28 2.80
CA SER A 59 -7.66 -8.13 1.46
C SER A 59 -6.36 -8.90 1.31
N GLU A 60 -6.12 -9.45 0.14
CA GLU A 60 -4.77 -9.81 -0.26
C GLU A 60 -4.12 -8.62 -0.96
N GLU A 61 -2.80 -8.53 -0.93
CA GLU A 61 -2.06 -7.43 -1.52
C GLU A 61 -1.11 -7.93 -2.60
N PHE A 62 -1.18 -7.29 -3.76
CA PHE A 62 -0.23 -7.48 -4.85
C PHE A 62 0.80 -6.37 -4.77
N LEU A 63 2.07 -6.72 -4.87
CA LEU A 63 3.16 -5.77 -4.97
C LEU A 63 4.01 -6.11 -6.19
N HIS A 64 4.31 -5.10 -7.00
CA HIS A 64 5.24 -5.23 -8.11
C HIS A 64 6.34 -4.18 -7.95
N VAL A 65 7.60 -4.63 -7.94
CA VAL A 65 8.76 -3.75 -7.78
C VAL A 65 9.18 -3.25 -9.16
N VAL A 66 9.27 -1.93 -9.30
CA VAL A 66 9.68 -1.26 -10.53
C VAL A 66 11.16 -0.94 -10.49
N GLU A 67 11.66 -0.46 -9.35
CA GLU A 67 13.04 -0.02 -9.18
C GLU A 67 13.49 -0.25 -7.74
N GLY A 68 14.78 -0.54 -7.59
CA GLY A 68 15.41 -0.71 -6.28
C GLY A 68 15.33 -2.12 -5.73
N GLU A 69 15.85 -2.30 -4.53
CA GLU A 69 15.93 -3.60 -3.84
C GLU A 69 15.16 -3.50 -2.54
N LEU A 70 14.20 -4.40 -2.35
CA LEU A 70 13.34 -4.43 -1.18
C LEU A 70 13.45 -5.80 -0.49
N GLU A 71 13.13 -5.81 0.81
CA GLU A 71 12.89 -7.05 1.53
C GLU A 71 11.52 -6.96 2.19
N MET A 72 10.65 -7.93 1.91
CA MET A 72 9.36 -8.09 2.57
C MET A 72 9.47 -9.24 3.56
N THR A 73 9.13 -8.99 4.82
CA THR A 73 8.92 -10.10 5.76
C THR A 73 7.45 -10.48 5.74
N LEU A 74 7.19 -11.78 5.60
CA LEU A 74 5.86 -12.39 5.63
C LEU A 74 5.79 -13.31 6.84
N ASP A 75 5.06 -12.93 7.88
CA ASP A 75 5.02 -13.61 9.17
C ASP A 75 6.45 -13.91 9.69
N GLY A 76 7.33 -12.90 9.57
CA GLY A 76 8.71 -12.99 10.03
C GLY A 76 9.70 -13.62 9.06
N VAL A 77 9.27 -14.13 7.92
CA VAL A 77 10.14 -14.75 6.92
C VAL A 77 10.46 -13.74 5.81
N GLY A 78 11.75 -13.45 5.60
CA GLY A 78 12.21 -12.47 4.63
C GLY A 78 12.18 -12.99 3.20
N VAL A 79 11.72 -12.14 2.28
CA VAL A 79 11.72 -12.38 0.83
C VAL A 79 12.35 -11.17 0.16
N ARG A 80 13.40 -11.40 -0.62
CA ARG A 80 14.08 -10.33 -1.38
C ARG A 80 13.38 -10.10 -2.70
N LEU A 81 13.21 -8.81 -3.04
CA LEU A 81 12.51 -8.37 -4.24
C LEU A 81 13.37 -7.35 -4.97
N GLY A 82 13.58 -7.58 -6.25
CA GLY A 82 14.25 -6.64 -7.15
C GLY A 82 13.33 -6.20 -8.28
N PRO A 83 13.82 -5.34 -9.19
CA PRO A 83 13.02 -4.84 -10.29
C PRO A 83 12.42 -5.97 -11.13
N GLY A 84 11.12 -5.90 -11.38
CA GLY A 84 10.39 -6.91 -12.14
C GLY A 84 9.78 -8.01 -11.30
N ASP A 85 10.10 -8.10 -10.00
CA ASP A 85 9.52 -9.11 -9.12
C ASP A 85 8.11 -8.72 -8.67
N SER A 86 7.24 -9.71 -8.57
CA SER A 86 5.90 -9.55 -8.03
C SER A 86 5.70 -10.47 -6.84
N LEU A 87 4.98 -9.97 -5.83
CA LEU A 87 4.72 -10.69 -4.59
C LEU A 87 3.24 -10.58 -4.24
N ILE A 88 2.67 -11.69 -3.76
CA ILE A 88 1.35 -11.68 -3.14
C ILE A 88 1.50 -11.78 -1.63
N VAL A 89 0.80 -10.90 -0.90
CA VAL A 89 0.64 -11.00 0.55
C VAL A 89 -0.76 -11.54 0.80
N PRO A 90 -0.89 -12.79 1.29
CA PRO A 90 -2.22 -13.36 1.56
C PRO A 90 -2.96 -12.60 2.65
N VAL A 91 -4.29 -12.76 2.68
CA VAL A 91 -5.15 -12.18 3.72
C VAL A 91 -4.63 -12.57 5.11
N GLY A 92 -4.48 -11.58 6.00
CA GLY A 92 -4.12 -11.81 7.39
C GLY A 92 -2.63 -12.02 7.65
N VAL A 93 -1.79 -12.04 6.61
CA VAL A 93 -0.34 -12.24 6.78
C VAL A 93 0.31 -10.93 7.17
N ARG A 94 1.04 -10.95 8.30
CA ARG A 94 1.81 -9.79 8.76
C ARG A 94 2.97 -9.54 7.81
N HIS A 95 3.15 -8.30 7.42
CA HIS A 95 4.19 -7.95 6.47
C HIS A 95 4.83 -6.60 6.80
N ARG A 96 6.12 -6.54 6.53
CA ARG A 96 6.97 -5.36 6.74
C ARG A 96 7.89 -5.21 5.54
N LEU A 97 7.98 -4.02 4.98
CA LEU A 97 8.76 -3.77 3.77
C LEU A 97 9.91 -2.82 4.08
N VAL A 98 11.11 -3.18 3.67
CA VAL A 98 12.32 -2.38 3.92
C VAL A 98 13.07 -2.16 2.61
N ASN A 99 13.54 -0.94 2.38
CA ASN A 99 14.51 -0.69 1.32
C ASN A 99 15.89 -1.13 1.81
N VAL A 100 16.41 -2.18 1.22
CA VAL A 100 17.72 -2.79 1.57
C VAL A 100 18.78 -2.48 0.51
N GLY A 101 18.45 -1.67 -0.48
CA GLY A 101 19.37 -1.25 -1.53
C GLY A 101 20.05 0.08 -1.23
N ASP A 102 20.71 0.62 -2.25
CA ASP A 102 21.46 1.87 -2.18
C ASP A 102 20.83 2.99 -3.01
N VAL A 103 19.64 2.77 -3.55
CA VAL A 103 18.85 3.77 -4.29
C VAL A 103 17.40 3.74 -3.79
N GLU A 104 16.63 4.78 -4.12
CA GLU A 104 15.20 4.80 -3.84
C GLU A 104 14.53 3.61 -4.52
N ALA A 105 13.67 2.91 -3.78
CA ALA A 105 12.87 1.83 -4.32
C ALA A 105 11.47 2.35 -4.68
N ARG A 106 10.91 1.82 -5.76
CA ARG A 106 9.59 2.19 -6.27
C ARG A 106 8.82 0.92 -6.61
N GLY A 107 7.54 0.94 -6.27
CA GLY A 107 6.66 -0.19 -6.55
C GLY A 107 5.23 0.26 -6.76
N VAL A 108 4.43 -0.66 -7.27
CA VAL A 108 2.99 -0.48 -7.40
C VAL A 108 2.31 -1.57 -6.60
N PHE A 109 1.19 -1.22 -5.95
CA PHE A 109 0.46 -2.16 -5.11
C PHE A 109 -1.03 -2.10 -5.41
N HIS A 110 -1.71 -3.20 -5.12
CA HIS A 110 -3.16 -3.31 -5.26
C HIS A 110 -3.69 -4.28 -4.22
N LEU A 111 -4.77 -3.88 -3.54
CA LEU A 111 -5.44 -4.69 -2.52
C LEU A 111 -6.86 -4.97 -2.95
N SER A 112 -7.29 -6.22 -2.79
CA SER A 112 -8.67 -6.66 -3.05
C SER A 112 -8.96 -7.96 -2.30
N PRO A 113 -10.24 -8.23 -1.95
CA PRO A 113 -11.38 -7.32 -2.02
C PRO A 113 -11.26 -6.18 -1.02
N LEU A 114 -12.16 -5.21 -1.11
CA LEU A 114 -12.23 -4.12 -0.14
C LEU A 114 -12.70 -4.63 1.22
N ALA A 115 -12.17 -4.03 2.30
CA ALA A 115 -12.74 -4.20 3.63
C ALA A 115 -14.15 -3.57 3.69
N PRO A 116 -15.01 -4.02 4.62
CA PRO A 116 -16.35 -3.42 4.76
C PRO A 116 -16.33 -1.92 5.02
N ARG A 117 -15.32 -1.44 5.76
CA ARG A 117 -15.09 -0.03 6.04
C ARG A 117 -13.58 0.24 6.06
N PRO A 118 -13.15 1.47 5.72
CA PRO A 118 -11.71 1.79 5.65
C PRO A 118 -10.94 1.49 6.94
N GLU A 119 -11.52 1.78 8.10
CA GLU A 119 -10.84 1.60 9.39
C GLU A 119 -10.63 0.12 9.75
N LEU A 120 -11.30 -0.80 9.08
CA LEU A 120 -11.16 -2.24 9.31
C LEU A 120 -10.12 -2.88 8.39
N GLY A 121 -9.62 -2.12 7.41
CA GLY A 121 -8.77 -2.67 6.36
C GLY A 121 -7.31 -2.88 6.73
N HIS A 122 -6.87 -2.34 7.86
CA HIS A 122 -5.47 -2.35 8.27
C HIS A 122 -5.38 -2.57 9.77
N VAL A 123 -4.49 -3.47 10.20
CA VAL A 123 -4.19 -3.70 11.62
C VAL A 123 -2.69 -3.57 11.82
N ASP A 124 -2.27 -2.58 12.62
CA ASP A 124 -0.86 -2.37 12.92
C ASP A 124 -0.37 -3.36 13.96
N THR A 125 0.81 -3.94 13.73
CA THR A 125 1.47 -4.89 14.63
C THR A 125 2.83 -4.40 15.08
N GLU A 126 3.22 -3.22 14.62
CA GLU A 126 4.45 -2.50 14.99
C GLU A 126 4.08 -1.04 15.23
N GLN A 127 4.83 -0.33 16.07
CA GLN A 127 4.60 1.10 16.27
C GLN A 127 4.77 1.85 14.95
N VAL A 128 3.74 2.60 14.56
CA VAL A 128 3.77 3.36 13.31
C VAL A 128 4.58 4.64 13.46
N ARG A 129 5.12 5.14 12.34
CA ARG A 129 5.96 6.35 12.31
C ARG A 129 5.16 7.61 12.58
N ARG A 130 3.94 7.68 12.08
CA ARG A 130 3.06 8.84 12.20
C ARG A 130 1.69 8.41 12.70
N PRO A 131 1.55 8.15 14.02
CA PRO A 131 0.25 7.74 14.58
C PRO A 131 -0.83 8.80 14.48
N ASP A 132 -0.45 10.06 14.27
CA ASP A 132 -1.36 11.18 14.03
C ASP A 132 -2.01 11.12 12.64
N VAL A 133 -1.48 10.34 11.71
CA VAL A 133 -2.01 10.18 10.36
C VAL A 133 -2.95 8.98 10.33
N LEU A 134 -4.14 9.17 9.79
CA LEU A 134 -5.14 8.09 9.67
C LEU A 134 -4.72 7.10 8.59
N ASN A 135 -5.30 5.89 8.63
CA ASN A 135 -5.20 4.94 7.53
C ASN A 135 -5.77 5.55 6.26
N PRO A 136 -5.32 5.09 5.07
CA PRO A 136 -5.92 5.54 3.82
C PRO A 136 -7.44 5.32 3.84
N ALA A 137 -8.19 6.28 3.31
CA ALA A 137 -9.65 6.23 3.26
C ALA A 137 -10.10 5.30 2.12
N VAL A 138 -9.86 4.01 2.28
CA VAL A 138 -10.12 2.97 1.27
C VAL A 138 -10.94 1.84 1.89
N GLY A 139 -11.75 1.18 1.10
CA GLY A 139 -12.59 0.06 1.51
C GLY A 139 -14.04 0.44 1.59
N GLY A 140 -14.91 -0.55 1.43
CA GLY A 140 -16.35 -0.49 1.59
C GLY A 140 -17.08 0.65 0.97
N ALA A 141 -18.40 0.57 1.00
CA ALA A 141 -19.25 1.70 0.71
C ALA A 141 -19.31 2.57 1.96
N SER A 142 -18.86 3.78 1.87
CA SER A 142 -18.95 4.75 2.96
C SER A 142 -20.31 5.40 2.98
#